data_355a3ef335a8336bcd5637ca22bbb487
#
_entry.id   355a3ef335a8336bcd5637ca22bbb487
#
_cell.length_a   1.000
_cell.length_b   1.000
_cell.length_c   1.000
_cell.angle_alpha   90.00
_cell.angle_beta   90.00
_cell.angle_gamma   90.00
#
_symmetry.space_group_name_H-M   'P 1'
#
loop_
_entity.id
_entity.type
_entity.pdbx_description
1 polymer ?
#
loop_
_entity_poly.entity_id
_entity_poly.type
_entity_poly.pdbx_seq_one_letter_code
_entity_poly.pdbx_strand_id
1 'polypeptide(L)'
;GGTTALYFAKELPDMKCNVFTNGIAVAQELAQKKNVTVNLLGGLLIKDNLSTASPLAAQYFADTNFELAIISASAFTPESGFSCGAQVEADLLRFVRKKAKFVYMMLDSSKIGKIMPYTFARPEDINVLITDDAFPQSLKEQFKEKDIVVM
;
A
#
# COMPACT_ATOMS: atom_id res chain seq x y z
N GLY A 1 -5.04 -3.04 -1.64
CA GLY A 1 -5.76 -3.50 -2.84
C GLY A 1 -5.24 -2.83 -4.11
N GLY A 2 -5.89 -3.12 -5.23
CA GLY A 2 -5.53 -2.57 -6.52
C GLY A 2 -4.57 -3.45 -7.34
N THR A 3 -4.38 -3.05 -8.61
CA THR A 3 -3.66 -3.85 -9.62
C THR A 3 -2.20 -4.09 -9.26
N THR A 4 -1.51 -3.06 -8.78
CA THR A 4 -0.09 -3.16 -8.41
C THR A 4 0.13 -4.14 -7.25
N ALA A 5 -0.75 -4.13 -6.25
CA ALA A 5 -0.68 -5.09 -5.14
C ALA A 5 -0.95 -6.53 -5.59
N LEU A 6 -1.79 -6.72 -6.61
CA LEU A 6 -2.04 -8.05 -7.19
C LEU A 6 -0.79 -8.57 -7.92
N TYR A 7 -0.11 -7.73 -8.72
CA TYR A 7 1.15 -8.13 -9.35
C TYR A 7 2.21 -8.50 -8.34
N PHE A 8 2.36 -7.71 -7.27
CA PHE A 8 3.26 -8.05 -6.18
C PHE A 8 2.91 -9.42 -5.55
N ALA A 9 1.62 -9.70 -5.31
CA ALA A 9 1.19 -10.97 -4.75
C ALA A 9 1.52 -12.18 -5.64
N LYS A 10 1.45 -12.01 -6.96
CA LYS A 10 1.84 -13.07 -7.93
C LYS A 10 3.32 -13.41 -7.82
N GLU A 11 4.17 -12.38 -7.74
CA GLU A 11 5.62 -12.52 -7.66
C GLU A 11 6.13 -12.93 -6.26
N LEU A 12 5.31 -12.81 -5.23
CA LEU A 12 5.70 -13.22 -3.88
C LEU A 12 6.02 -14.72 -3.87
N PRO A 13 7.23 -15.14 -3.45
CA PRO A 13 7.55 -16.55 -3.36
C PRO A 13 6.68 -17.28 -2.33
N ASP A 14 6.47 -18.60 -2.51
CA ASP A 14 5.74 -19.43 -1.54
C ASP A 14 6.60 -19.67 -0.31
N MET A 15 6.58 -18.72 0.63
CA MET A 15 7.36 -18.71 1.86
C MET A 15 6.48 -18.64 3.08
N LYS A 16 6.97 -19.15 4.22
CA LYS A 16 6.22 -19.09 5.48
C LYS A 16 6.09 -17.65 5.96
N CYS A 17 4.90 -17.06 5.78
CA CYS A 17 4.58 -15.73 6.27
C CYS A 17 3.08 -15.55 6.52
N ASN A 18 2.74 -14.55 7.32
CA ASN A 18 1.38 -14.06 7.51
C ASN A 18 1.17 -12.79 6.68
N VAL A 19 0.20 -12.80 5.78
CA VAL A 19 -0.17 -11.64 4.98
C VAL A 19 -1.55 -11.15 5.39
N PHE A 20 -1.65 -9.87 5.67
CA PHE A 20 -2.90 -9.17 5.89
C PHE A 20 -3.20 -8.33 4.65
N THR A 21 -4.38 -8.50 4.10
CA THR A 21 -4.77 -7.76 2.90
C THR A 21 -6.24 -7.37 2.95
N ASN A 22 -6.55 -6.22 2.37
CA ASN A 22 -7.91 -5.79 2.11
C ASN A 22 -8.33 -6.00 0.64
N GLY A 23 -7.42 -6.45 -0.23
CA GLY A 23 -7.67 -6.71 -1.64
C GLY A 23 -8.18 -8.12 -1.87
N ILE A 24 -9.39 -8.27 -2.44
CA ILE A 24 -9.99 -9.57 -2.71
C ILE A 24 -9.15 -10.38 -3.69
N ALA A 25 -8.74 -9.76 -4.81
CA ALA A 25 -7.91 -10.43 -5.81
C ALA A 25 -6.53 -10.81 -5.26
N VAL A 26 -5.95 -9.99 -4.39
CA VAL A 26 -4.70 -10.29 -3.67
C VAL A 26 -4.87 -11.51 -2.77
N ALA A 27 -5.96 -11.56 -1.99
CA ALA A 27 -6.25 -12.70 -1.12
C ALA A 27 -6.42 -13.99 -1.92
N GLN A 28 -7.15 -13.94 -3.04
CA GLN A 28 -7.35 -15.10 -3.93
C GLN A 28 -6.03 -15.63 -4.50
N GLU A 29 -5.13 -14.73 -4.93
CA GLU A 29 -3.81 -15.10 -5.45
C GLU A 29 -2.94 -15.75 -4.37
N LEU A 30 -2.86 -15.13 -3.20
CA LEU A 30 -2.05 -15.63 -2.09
C LEU A 30 -2.59 -16.95 -1.50
N ALA A 31 -3.90 -17.18 -1.56
CA ALA A 31 -4.52 -18.41 -1.07
C ALA A 31 -4.09 -19.67 -1.87
N GLN A 32 -3.50 -19.50 -3.05
CA GLN A 32 -2.94 -20.59 -3.84
C GLN A 32 -1.56 -21.04 -3.34
N LYS A 33 -0.89 -20.25 -2.50
CA LYS A 33 0.44 -20.53 -1.95
C LYS A 33 0.31 -21.32 -0.65
N LYS A 34 1.04 -22.42 -0.54
CA LYS A 34 0.89 -23.38 0.58
C LYS A 34 1.38 -22.86 1.92
N ASN A 35 2.43 -22.04 1.89
CA ASN A 35 3.13 -21.58 3.10
C ASN A 35 2.70 -20.17 3.53
N VAL A 36 1.80 -19.50 2.79
CA VAL A 36 1.31 -18.17 3.10
C VAL A 36 -0.01 -18.27 3.86
N THR A 37 -0.05 -17.74 5.06
CA THR A 37 -1.31 -17.54 5.79
C THR A 37 -1.92 -16.21 5.39
N VAL A 38 -3.15 -16.25 4.88
CA VAL A 38 -3.84 -15.06 4.37
C VAL A 38 -4.93 -14.62 5.33
N ASN A 39 -4.84 -13.38 5.77
CA ASN A 39 -5.85 -12.71 6.59
C ASN A 39 -6.55 -11.65 5.73
N LEU A 40 -7.74 -11.94 5.25
CA LEU A 40 -8.54 -10.98 4.49
C LEU A 40 -9.30 -10.07 5.44
N LEU A 41 -9.05 -8.78 5.35
CA LEU A 41 -9.77 -7.77 6.11
C LEU A 41 -11.20 -7.66 5.58
N GLY A 42 -12.17 -7.87 6.45
CA GLY A 42 -13.59 -7.70 6.12
C GLY A 42 -14.03 -6.22 6.11
N GLY A 43 -15.25 -5.99 5.68
CA GLY A 43 -15.86 -4.67 5.73
C GLY A 43 -16.67 -4.32 4.49
N LEU A 44 -16.83 -3.02 4.22
CA LEU A 44 -17.51 -2.49 3.04
C LEU A 44 -16.67 -2.77 1.79
N LEU A 45 -17.30 -3.32 0.76
CA LEU A 45 -16.64 -3.54 -0.53
C LEU A 45 -16.54 -2.22 -1.32
N ILE A 46 -15.31 -1.84 -1.65
CA ILE A 46 -15.00 -0.77 -2.60
C ILE A 46 -14.88 -1.41 -3.99
N LYS A 47 -15.89 -1.18 -4.82
CA LYS A 47 -16.04 -1.87 -6.12
C LYS A 47 -14.95 -1.50 -7.13
N ASP A 48 -14.48 -0.25 -7.11
CA ASP A 48 -13.55 0.28 -8.12
C ASP A 48 -12.19 -0.42 -8.11
N ASN A 49 -11.74 -0.87 -6.95
CA ASN A 49 -10.46 -1.56 -6.79
C ASN A 49 -10.57 -2.95 -6.15
N LEU A 50 -11.80 -3.46 -5.98
CA LEU A 50 -12.11 -4.76 -5.35
C LEU A 50 -11.39 -4.93 -4.01
N SER A 51 -11.44 -3.89 -3.18
CA SER A 51 -10.90 -3.93 -1.82
C SER A 51 -12.01 -3.76 -0.79
N THR A 52 -11.70 -4.14 0.45
CA THR A 52 -12.57 -3.93 1.59
C THR A 52 -12.04 -2.81 2.47
N ALA A 53 -12.93 -2.10 3.15
CA ALA A 53 -12.56 -1.13 4.15
C ALA A 53 -13.53 -1.17 5.32
N SER A 54 -13.02 -0.96 6.53
CA SER A 54 -13.81 -1.00 7.74
C SER A 54 -13.34 0.09 8.71
N PRO A 55 -14.26 0.86 9.30
CA PRO A 55 -13.94 1.77 10.39
C PRO A 55 -13.33 1.05 11.62
N LEU A 56 -13.58 -0.26 11.75
CA LEU A 56 -13.07 -1.09 12.83
C LEU A 56 -11.67 -1.67 12.55
N ALA A 57 -11.08 -1.40 11.39
CA ALA A 57 -9.76 -1.93 11.03
C ALA A 57 -8.67 -1.57 12.06
N ALA A 58 -8.72 -0.35 12.61
CA ALA A 58 -7.79 0.07 13.65
C ALA A 58 -7.91 -0.77 14.93
N GLN A 59 -9.12 -1.17 15.32
CA GLN A 59 -9.33 -2.05 16.47
C GLN A 59 -8.86 -3.48 16.18
N TYR A 60 -9.13 -3.98 14.98
CA TYR A 60 -8.71 -5.31 14.56
C TYR A 60 -7.19 -5.50 14.60
N PHE A 61 -6.44 -4.46 14.27
CA PHE A 61 -4.98 -4.47 14.24
C PHE A 61 -4.32 -3.79 15.44
N ALA A 62 -5.06 -3.43 16.50
CA ALA A 62 -4.54 -2.64 17.61
C ALA A 62 -3.27 -3.24 18.22
N ASP A 63 -3.24 -4.58 18.38
CA ASP A 63 -2.13 -5.33 18.96
C ASP A 63 -1.26 -6.06 17.91
N THR A 64 -1.43 -5.71 16.62
CA THR A 64 -0.63 -6.31 15.54
C THR A 64 0.59 -5.43 15.25
N ASN A 65 1.77 -6.05 15.17
CA ASN A 65 3.00 -5.41 14.72
C ASN A 65 3.37 -5.98 13.35
N PHE A 66 3.48 -5.11 12.35
CA PHE A 66 3.86 -5.51 11.01
C PHE A 66 5.36 -5.31 10.79
N GLU A 67 6.05 -6.33 10.28
CA GLU A 67 7.44 -6.17 9.85
C GLU A 67 7.50 -5.28 8.60
N LEU A 68 6.55 -5.45 7.68
CA LEU A 68 6.51 -4.74 6.41
C LEU A 68 5.07 -4.39 6.03
N ALA A 69 4.84 -3.13 5.69
CA ALA A 69 3.63 -2.69 4.99
C ALA A 69 3.96 -2.39 3.54
N ILE A 70 3.25 -3.04 2.62
CA ILE A 70 3.31 -2.75 1.18
C ILE A 70 2.00 -2.09 0.81
N ILE A 71 2.05 -0.82 0.48
CA ILE A 71 0.89 0.02 0.23
C ILE A 71 1.01 0.71 -1.12
N SER A 72 -0.13 1.09 -1.68
CA SER A 72 -0.20 1.83 -2.94
C SER A 72 -1.04 3.09 -2.80
N ALA A 73 -0.79 4.07 -3.65
CA ALA A 73 -1.57 5.31 -3.71
C ALA A 73 -2.30 5.44 -5.04
N SER A 74 -3.43 6.15 -5.02
CA SER A 74 -4.19 6.50 -6.23
C SER A 74 -3.65 7.76 -6.90
N ALA A 75 -2.91 8.60 -6.17
CA ALA A 75 -2.33 9.84 -6.66
C ALA A 75 -1.18 10.32 -5.78
N PHE A 76 -0.29 11.13 -6.36
CA PHE A 76 0.84 11.74 -5.67
C PHE A 76 1.22 13.09 -6.26
N THR A 77 1.49 14.06 -5.41
CA THR A 77 2.30 15.24 -5.69
C THR A 77 3.29 15.51 -4.55
N PRO A 78 4.43 16.16 -4.81
CA PRO A 78 5.39 16.52 -3.76
C PRO A 78 4.77 17.33 -2.61
N GLU A 79 3.85 18.25 -2.96
CA GLU A 79 3.20 19.16 -2.01
C GLU A 79 2.13 18.46 -1.15
N SER A 80 1.32 17.61 -1.78
CA SER A 80 0.18 16.96 -1.12
C SER A 80 0.49 15.58 -0.55
N GLY A 81 1.56 14.92 -1.03
CA GLY A 81 1.89 13.56 -0.65
C GLY A 81 1.04 12.50 -1.36
N PHE A 82 0.98 11.31 -0.78
CA PHE A 82 0.25 10.16 -1.31
C PHE A 82 -1.22 10.19 -0.87
N SER A 83 -2.14 10.06 -1.83
CA SER A 83 -3.57 10.22 -1.59
C SER A 83 -4.44 9.14 -2.22
N CYS A 84 -5.65 8.98 -1.71
CA CYS A 84 -6.66 8.01 -2.16
C CYS A 84 -8.06 8.61 -2.17
N GLY A 85 -9.03 7.88 -2.73
CA GLY A 85 -10.38 8.37 -3.00
C GLY A 85 -11.35 8.29 -1.83
N ALA A 86 -11.09 7.48 -0.80
CA ALA A 86 -12.03 7.22 0.29
C ALA A 86 -11.39 7.45 1.67
N GLN A 87 -12.13 8.12 2.57
CA GLN A 87 -11.66 8.41 3.94
C GLN A 87 -11.33 7.12 4.71
N VAL A 88 -12.21 6.13 4.62
CA VAL A 88 -12.03 4.84 5.34
C VAL A 88 -10.78 4.09 4.85
N GLU A 89 -10.42 4.22 3.58
CA GLU A 89 -9.18 3.66 3.03
C GLU A 89 -7.95 4.43 3.56
N ALA A 90 -8.01 5.77 3.55
CA ALA A 90 -6.95 6.60 4.10
C ALA A 90 -6.67 6.30 5.57
N ASP A 91 -7.72 6.10 6.36
CA ASP A 91 -7.59 5.79 7.79
C ASP A 91 -6.93 4.43 8.02
N LEU A 92 -7.30 3.42 7.23
CA LEU A 92 -6.64 2.10 7.25
C LEU A 92 -5.15 2.24 6.88
N LEU A 93 -4.83 2.95 5.79
CA LEU A 93 -3.44 3.12 5.33
C LEU A 93 -2.59 3.89 6.34
N ARG A 94 -3.13 4.95 6.95
CA ARG A 94 -2.45 5.68 8.04
C ARG A 94 -2.17 4.78 9.24
N PHE A 95 -3.13 3.93 9.59
CA PHE A 95 -2.99 3.02 10.71
C PHE A 95 -1.92 1.96 10.45
N VAL A 96 -2.01 1.24 9.33
CA VAL A 96 -1.07 0.19 8.95
C VAL A 96 0.36 0.74 8.84
N ARG A 97 0.52 1.91 8.21
CA ARG A 97 1.81 2.59 8.11
C ARG A 97 2.47 2.84 9.47
N LYS A 98 1.68 3.30 10.46
CA LYS A 98 2.19 3.57 11.81
C LYS A 98 2.58 2.31 12.59
N LYS A 99 2.00 1.17 12.23
CA LYS A 99 2.24 -0.13 12.89
C LYS A 99 3.33 -0.96 12.23
N ALA A 100 3.79 -0.56 11.06
CA ALA A 100 4.82 -1.28 10.33
C ALA A 100 6.22 -0.75 10.65
N LYS A 101 7.17 -1.68 10.74
CA LYS A 101 8.61 -1.34 10.89
C LYS A 101 9.17 -0.76 9.61
N PHE A 102 8.78 -1.32 8.46
CA PHE A 102 9.13 -0.82 7.13
C PHE A 102 7.88 -0.55 6.31
N VAL A 103 7.91 0.53 5.54
CA VAL A 103 6.81 0.93 4.65
C VAL A 103 7.34 1.03 3.22
N TYR A 104 6.82 0.18 2.32
CA TYR A 104 7.09 0.21 0.89
C TYR A 104 5.88 0.79 0.18
N MET A 105 6.10 1.87 -0.56
CA MET A 105 5.08 2.52 -1.38
C MET A 105 5.23 2.05 -2.82
N MET A 106 4.17 1.51 -3.39
CA MET A 106 4.09 1.21 -4.82
C MET A 106 3.31 2.31 -5.52
N LEU A 107 3.94 2.96 -6.49
CA LEU A 107 3.36 4.09 -7.22
C LEU A 107 3.85 4.08 -8.66
N ASP A 108 2.98 3.85 -9.62
CA ASP A 108 3.31 4.00 -11.03
C ASP A 108 3.27 5.47 -11.48
N SER A 109 4.01 5.77 -12.55
CA SER A 109 4.16 7.13 -13.10
C SER A 109 2.83 7.79 -13.50
N SER A 110 1.79 7.00 -13.82
CA SER A 110 0.47 7.53 -14.18
C SER A 110 -0.27 8.22 -13.04
N LYS A 111 0.20 8.07 -11.80
CA LYS A 111 -0.39 8.64 -10.58
C LYS A 111 0.21 9.99 -10.19
N ILE A 112 1.31 10.37 -10.83
CA ILE A 112 2.04 11.61 -10.54
C ILE A 112 1.25 12.82 -11.05
N GLY A 113 1.35 13.93 -10.32
CA GLY A 113 0.68 15.19 -10.66
C GLY A 113 -0.83 15.19 -10.42
N LYS A 114 -1.35 14.13 -9.77
CA LYS A 114 -2.76 14.01 -9.40
C LYS A 114 -2.93 14.11 -7.90
N ILE A 115 -4.08 14.58 -7.47
CA ILE A 115 -4.46 14.71 -6.06
C ILE A 115 -5.82 14.03 -5.88
N MET A 116 -5.93 13.17 -4.88
CA MET A 116 -7.20 12.60 -4.44
C MET A 116 -7.62 13.24 -3.10
N PRO A 117 -8.90 13.17 -2.72
CA PRO A 117 -9.43 13.89 -1.55
C PRO A 117 -8.71 13.62 -0.22
N TYR A 118 -8.13 12.43 -0.03
CA TYR A 118 -7.63 12.02 1.28
C TYR A 118 -6.14 11.66 1.21
N THR A 119 -5.28 12.56 1.71
CA THR A 119 -3.85 12.28 1.89
C THR A 119 -3.64 11.36 3.09
N PHE A 120 -2.87 10.30 2.92
CA PHE A 120 -2.59 9.33 3.98
C PHE A 120 -1.11 9.17 4.33
N ALA A 121 -0.20 9.59 3.46
CA ALA A 121 1.24 9.54 3.71
C ALA A 121 1.97 10.67 2.97
N ARG A 122 3.16 10.99 3.46
CA ARG A 122 4.13 11.88 2.81
C ARG A 122 5.41 11.09 2.48
N PRO A 123 6.32 11.64 1.65
CA PRO A 123 7.58 10.95 1.37
C PRO A 123 8.34 10.48 2.62
N GLU A 124 8.37 11.29 3.67
CA GLU A 124 9.06 10.99 4.93
C GLU A 124 8.47 9.80 5.71
N ASP A 125 7.30 9.34 5.32
CA ASP A 125 6.58 8.25 5.97
C ASP A 125 6.91 6.87 5.39
N ILE A 126 7.76 6.80 4.36
CA ILE A 126 8.09 5.55 3.66
C ILE A 126 9.59 5.29 3.65
N ASN A 127 9.97 4.03 3.52
CA ASN A 127 11.38 3.61 3.43
C ASN A 127 11.80 3.31 1.98
N VAL A 128 10.87 2.79 1.19
CA VAL A 128 11.11 2.39 -0.19
C VAL A 128 9.97 2.86 -1.09
N LEU A 129 10.33 3.42 -2.23
CA LEU A 129 9.42 3.68 -3.35
C LEU A 129 9.69 2.65 -4.44
N ILE A 130 8.68 1.88 -4.81
CA ILE A 130 8.69 0.96 -5.95
C ILE A 130 7.90 1.61 -7.07
N THR A 131 8.53 1.78 -8.23
CA THR A 131 7.93 2.51 -9.35
C THR A 131 8.36 1.92 -10.69
N ASP A 132 7.85 2.50 -11.79
CA ASP A 132 8.20 2.10 -13.15
C ASP A 132 9.30 3.00 -13.76
N ASP A 133 9.79 2.60 -14.93
CA ASP A 133 10.87 3.32 -15.64
C ASP A 133 10.46 4.71 -16.09
N ALA A 134 9.16 4.97 -16.29
CA ALA A 134 8.63 6.27 -16.70
C ALA A 134 8.50 7.28 -15.55
N PHE A 135 8.82 6.87 -14.32
CA PHE A 135 8.80 7.78 -13.17
C PHE A 135 9.87 8.89 -13.34
N PRO A 136 9.51 10.19 -13.17
CA PRO A 136 10.43 11.31 -13.42
C PRO A 136 11.72 11.22 -12.62
N GLN A 137 12.86 11.35 -13.29
CA GLN A 137 14.17 11.27 -12.68
C GLN A 137 14.37 12.32 -11.58
N SER A 138 13.86 13.53 -11.78
CA SER A 138 13.93 14.60 -10.78
C SER A 138 13.21 14.25 -9.48
N LEU A 139 12.09 13.51 -9.55
CA LEU A 139 11.40 13.02 -8.37
C LEU A 139 12.16 11.85 -7.72
N LYS A 140 12.77 10.95 -8.51
CA LYS A 140 13.63 9.89 -7.96
C LYS A 140 14.77 10.47 -7.11
N GLU A 141 15.37 11.57 -7.57
CA GLU A 141 16.43 12.28 -6.86
C GLU A 141 15.91 12.90 -5.55
N GLN A 142 14.76 13.56 -5.57
CA GLN A 142 14.13 14.11 -4.36
C GLN A 142 13.81 13.04 -3.31
N PHE A 143 13.37 11.84 -3.73
CA PHE A 143 13.17 10.72 -2.80
C PHE A 143 14.49 10.23 -2.20
N LYS A 144 15.54 10.12 -3.02
CA LYS A 144 16.88 9.71 -2.55
C LYS A 144 17.51 10.71 -1.58
N GLU A 145 17.30 12.02 -1.78
CA GLU A 145 17.73 13.07 -0.85
C GLU A 145 17.08 12.96 0.53
N LYS A 146 15.95 12.27 0.63
CA LYS A 146 15.25 11.97 1.88
C LYS A 146 15.57 10.57 2.44
N ASP A 147 16.66 9.95 1.99
CA ASP A 147 17.08 8.59 2.37
C ASP A 147 16.06 7.48 2.02
N ILE A 148 15.21 7.73 0.99
CA ILE A 148 14.25 6.75 0.51
C ILE A 148 14.85 5.97 -0.66
N VAL A 149 14.87 4.65 -0.53
CA VAL A 149 15.32 3.77 -1.61
C VAL A 149 14.29 3.78 -2.74
N VAL A 150 14.74 4.02 -3.98
CA VAL A 150 13.88 3.98 -5.17
C VAL A 150 14.26 2.77 -6.02
N MET A 151 13.26 1.91 -6.29
CA MET A 151 13.40 0.67 -7.05
C MET A 151 12.49 0.68 -8.26
#